data_90ce7f732c2f6d9e4f1d66af3ecbaa6e
#
_entry.id   90ce7f732c2f6d9e4f1d66af3ecbaa6e
#
_cell.length_a   1.000
_cell.length_b   1.000
_cell.length_c   1.000
_cell.angle_alpha   90.00
_cell.angle_beta   90.00
_cell.angle_gamma   90.00
#
_symmetry.space_group_name_H-M   'P 1'
#
loop_
_entity.id
_entity.type
_entity.pdbx_description
1 polymer ?
#
loop_
_entity_poly.entity_id
_entity_poly.type
_entity_poly.pdbx_seq_one_letter_code
_entity_poly.pdbx_strand_id
1 'polypeptide(L)'
;MNKQNIAFCENCLDDTEYIIKNIPVTEKVRGHEIKYVKKETYCKECGGLVYVGEINDENLNTLYSAARKVEDLISIENIEEIMKKYDIGKRPLSKLLGWGDLTITRYLEGFLPNKEYSDKLKLILDDVEEMLSLLESNKGNISNVAYNKTMEAIKKLKSNEVCIDAEYSKLIRVSKYIISKMYDVTPLALQKLLYYSQAFYNMFTEKNLFEDDCEAWVYGPVYREVYDYYRDYKGRGISLDDDIRLDNYIEEQVVDSVIKYFGCYNTSILVSMTHLEKPWIFSRNGLDDNQASNKIIEKYLINSYFKEVKDKYNIINFVDIKDYSKDLFFKVIN
;
A
#
# COMPACT_ATOMS: atom_id res chain seq x y z
N MET A 1 11.33 -0.30 37.76
CA MET A 1 10.32 -0.09 38.81
C MET A 1 8.98 -0.39 38.15
N ASN A 2 8.27 -1.47 38.61
CA ASN A 2 6.91 -1.71 38.14
C ASN A 2 6.03 -0.54 38.60
N LYS A 3 5.47 0.25 37.66
CA LYS A 3 4.38 1.17 38.00
C LYS A 3 3.25 0.32 38.57
N GLN A 4 2.96 0.43 39.84
CA GLN A 4 1.75 -0.17 40.41
C GLN A 4 0.54 0.50 39.73
N ASN A 5 -0.35 -0.30 39.19
CA ASN A 5 -1.60 0.16 38.57
C ASN A 5 -2.58 0.55 39.72
N ILE A 6 -2.45 1.77 40.25
CA ILE A 6 -3.24 2.31 41.34
C ILE A 6 -4.11 3.46 40.79
N ALA A 7 -5.39 3.48 41.18
CA ALA A 7 -6.30 4.56 40.88
C ALA A 7 -7.40 4.64 42.00
N PHE A 8 -8.00 5.81 42.12
CA PHE A 8 -9.08 6.05 43.08
C PHE A 8 -10.35 5.27 42.67
N CYS A 9 -10.84 4.45 43.57
CA CYS A 9 -12.09 3.70 43.42
C CYS A 9 -13.22 4.42 44.14
N GLU A 10 -14.21 4.89 43.38
CA GLU A 10 -15.39 5.58 43.98
C GLU A 10 -16.23 4.71 44.90
N ASN A 11 -16.23 3.37 44.70
CA ASN A 11 -16.96 2.44 45.54
C ASN A 11 -16.23 2.16 46.86
N CYS A 12 -14.88 2.07 46.82
CA CYS A 12 -14.07 1.82 48.01
C CYS A 12 -13.71 3.12 48.76
N LEU A 13 -13.88 4.27 48.11
CA LEU A 13 -13.46 5.61 48.54
C LEU A 13 -11.97 5.68 48.91
N ASP A 14 -11.14 4.92 48.20
CA ASP A 14 -9.70 4.80 48.46
C ASP A 14 -8.93 4.52 47.16
N ASP A 15 -7.62 4.75 47.19
CA ASP A 15 -6.70 4.38 46.13
C ASP A 15 -6.48 2.86 46.14
N THR A 16 -6.92 2.18 45.12
CA THR A 16 -6.85 0.71 45.01
C THR A 16 -6.09 0.28 43.77
N GLU A 17 -5.55 -0.93 43.78
CA GLU A 17 -5.01 -1.56 42.60
C GLU A 17 -6.13 -1.89 41.61
N TYR A 18 -5.86 -1.72 40.31
CA TYR A 18 -6.81 -2.09 39.27
C TYR A 18 -6.25 -3.13 38.30
N ILE A 19 -7.14 -3.85 37.63
CA ILE A 19 -6.86 -4.75 36.53
C ILE A 19 -7.44 -4.19 35.24
N ILE A 20 -6.80 -4.47 34.09
CA ILE A 20 -7.26 -4.08 32.76
C ILE A 20 -7.89 -5.28 32.07
N LYS A 21 -9.09 -5.10 31.50
CA LYS A 21 -9.74 -6.09 30.65
C LYS A 21 -9.95 -5.53 29.27
N ASN A 22 -9.66 -6.34 28.26
CA ASN A 22 -9.87 -6.02 26.85
C ASN A 22 -11.27 -6.49 26.44
N ILE A 23 -12.14 -5.56 26.06
CA ILE A 23 -13.54 -5.84 25.72
C ILE A 23 -13.81 -5.42 24.29
N PRO A 24 -14.28 -6.33 23.40
CA PRO A 24 -14.71 -5.95 22.06
C PRO A 24 -16.02 -5.15 22.16
N VAL A 25 -16.01 -3.94 21.59
CA VAL A 25 -17.15 -3.02 21.60
C VAL A 25 -17.42 -2.50 20.19
N THR A 26 -18.65 -2.03 19.99
CA THR A 26 -19.06 -1.33 18.78
C THR A 26 -19.59 0.05 19.17
N GLU A 27 -18.98 1.10 18.66
CA GLU A 27 -19.40 2.49 18.91
C GLU A 27 -19.69 3.21 17.58
N LYS A 28 -20.58 4.20 17.62
CA LYS A 28 -20.88 5.04 16.44
C LYS A 28 -19.99 6.27 16.41
N VAL A 29 -19.23 6.42 15.32
CA VAL A 29 -18.45 7.63 15.02
C VAL A 29 -18.91 8.16 13.67
N ARG A 30 -19.34 9.41 13.62
CA ARG A 30 -19.81 10.08 12.38
C ARG A 30 -20.84 9.27 11.58
N GLY A 31 -21.67 8.46 12.25
CA GLY A 31 -22.70 7.64 11.62
C GLY A 31 -22.25 6.22 11.24
N HIS A 32 -20.97 5.92 11.28
CA HIS A 32 -20.42 4.59 11.02
C HIS A 32 -20.30 3.76 12.30
N GLU A 33 -20.58 2.47 12.22
CA GLU A 33 -20.37 1.52 13.31
C GLU A 33 -18.89 1.08 13.31
N ILE A 34 -18.19 1.44 14.38
CA ILE A 34 -16.76 1.15 14.54
C ILE A 34 -16.59 0.05 15.58
N LYS A 35 -16.01 -1.07 15.16
CA LYS A 35 -15.66 -2.20 16.03
C LYS A 35 -14.21 -2.06 16.47
N TYR A 36 -13.97 -2.07 17.78
CA TYR A 36 -12.62 -2.01 18.34
C TYR A 36 -12.53 -2.72 19.67
N VAL A 37 -11.33 -2.87 20.20
CA VAL A 37 -11.09 -3.45 21.52
C VAL A 37 -10.83 -2.31 22.50
N LYS A 38 -11.76 -2.15 23.45
CA LYS A 38 -11.69 -1.16 24.54
C LYS A 38 -11.01 -1.78 25.75
N LYS A 39 -10.13 -1.05 26.39
CA LYS A 39 -9.55 -1.39 27.69
C LYS A 39 -10.44 -0.83 28.79
N GLU A 40 -10.97 -1.68 29.63
CA GLU A 40 -11.72 -1.28 30.84
C GLU A 40 -10.93 -1.64 32.10
N THR A 41 -10.97 -0.74 33.09
CA THR A 41 -10.22 -0.86 34.33
C THR A 41 -11.15 -1.17 35.47
N TYR A 42 -10.83 -2.19 36.25
CA TYR A 42 -11.65 -2.69 37.35
C TYR A 42 -10.86 -2.72 38.66
N CYS A 43 -11.44 -2.21 39.72
CA CYS A 43 -10.88 -2.30 41.07
C CYS A 43 -10.67 -3.77 41.47
N LYS A 44 -9.51 -4.09 42.02
CA LYS A 44 -9.23 -5.45 42.51
C LYS A 44 -10.03 -5.80 43.77
N GLU A 45 -10.36 -4.82 44.60
CA GLU A 45 -11.04 -5.01 45.88
C GLU A 45 -12.56 -5.24 45.70
N CYS A 46 -13.24 -4.35 45.01
CA CYS A 46 -14.71 -4.41 44.86
C CYS A 46 -15.20 -4.86 43.49
N GLY A 47 -14.32 -4.99 42.49
CA GLY A 47 -14.69 -5.34 41.13
C GLY A 47 -15.42 -4.24 40.34
N GLY A 48 -15.60 -3.06 40.92
CA GLY A 48 -16.25 -1.91 40.26
C GLY A 48 -15.34 -1.27 39.20
N LEU A 49 -15.95 -0.57 38.25
CA LEU A 49 -15.21 0.21 37.23
C LEU A 49 -14.43 1.34 37.93
N VAL A 50 -13.22 1.58 37.47
CA VAL A 50 -12.32 2.64 37.91
C VAL A 50 -11.93 3.51 36.75
N TYR A 51 -11.91 4.82 36.92
CA TYR A 51 -11.47 5.74 35.86
C TYR A 51 -9.95 5.89 35.87
N VAL A 52 -9.31 5.65 34.71
CA VAL A 52 -7.88 5.89 34.51
C VAL A 52 -7.72 6.70 33.21
N GLY A 53 -7.31 7.98 33.34
CA GLY A 53 -7.22 8.92 32.21
C GLY A 53 -6.35 8.42 31.06
N GLU A 54 -5.15 7.91 31.36
CA GLU A 54 -4.23 7.35 30.36
C GLU A 54 -4.88 6.21 29.54
N ILE A 55 -5.66 5.35 30.19
CA ILE A 55 -6.36 4.23 29.51
C ILE A 55 -7.53 4.75 28.65
N ASN A 56 -8.23 5.79 29.11
CA ASN A 56 -9.28 6.42 28.31
C ASN A 56 -8.74 7.11 27.07
N ASP A 57 -7.61 7.81 27.18
CA ASP A 57 -6.93 8.44 26.04
C ASP A 57 -6.47 7.36 25.02
N GLU A 58 -5.94 6.25 25.51
CA GLU A 58 -5.56 5.11 24.67
C GLU A 58 -6.76 4.48 23.96
N ASN A 59 -7.90 4.35 24.63
CA ASN A 59 -9.16 3.87 24.03
C ASN A 59 -9.67 4.81 22.95
N LEU A 60 -9.60 6.13 23.16
CA LEU A 60 -10.02 7.13 22.19
C LEU A 60 -9.13 7.08 20.95
N ASN A 61 -7.82 6.94 21.12
CA ASN A 61 -6.89 6.77 20.02
C ASN A 61 -7.14 5.49 19.23
N THR A 62 -7.46 4.38 19.92
CA THR A 62 -7.81 3.10 19.28
C THR A 62 -9.11 3.22 18.46
N LEU A 63 -10.14 3.85 19.05
CA LEU A 63 -11.42 4.10 18.37
C LEU A 63 -11.22 4.95 17.11
N TYR A 64 -10.49 6.06 17.22
CA TYR A 64 -10.26 6.96 16.06
C TYR A 64 -9.37 6.33 15.01
N SER A 65 -8.40 5.50 15.39
CA SER A 65 -7.60 4.74 14.43
C SER A 65 -8.45 3.72 13.65
N ALA A 66 -9.39 3.06 14.33
CA ALA A 66 -10.35 2.17 13.68
C ALA A 66 -11.32 2.95 12.77
N ALA A 67 -11.81 4.11 13.21
CA ALA A 67 -12.68 4.98 12.41
C ALA A 67 -11.97 5.49 11.12
N ARG A 68 -10.67 5.85 11.20
CA ARG A 68 -9.87 6.23 10.02
C ARG A 68 -9.87 5.15 8.96
N LYS A 69 -9.78 3.87 9.36
CA LYS A 69 -9.78 2.73 8.42
C LYS A 69 -11.15 2.54 7.76
N VAL A 70 -12.23 2.70 8.52
CA VAL A 70 -13.61 2.53 8.01
C VAL A 70 -13.99 3.65 7.04
N GLU A 71 -13.61 4.89 7.35
CA GLU A 71 -13.90 6.07 6.51
C GLU A 71 -12.84 6.29 5.40
N ASP A 72 -11.85 5.41 5.27
CA ASP A 72 -10.71 5.58 4.36
C ASP A 72 -10.06 6.97 4.51
N LEU A 73 -9.73 7.36 5.74
CA LEU A 73 -9.03 8.60 6.02
C LEU A 73 -7.53 8.38 6.13
N ILE A 74 -6.75 9.42 5.84
CA ILE A 74 -5.30 9.39 5.98
C ILE A 74 -4.89 9.04 7.42
N SER A 75 -3.86 8.19 7.57
CA SER A 75 -3.33 7.79 8.88
C SER A 75 -2.45 8.89 9.50
N ILE A 76 -2.15 8.77 10.79
CA ILE A 76 -1.22 9.69 11.47
C ILE A 76 0.18 9.52 10.89
N GLU A 77 0.60 8.28 10.68
CA GLU A 77 1.90 7.91 10.13
C GLU A 77 2.10 8.53 8.74
N ASN A 78 1.08 8.51 7.89
CA ASN A 78 1.14 9.13 6.56
C ASN A 78 1.26 10.66 6.64
N ILE A 79 0.65 11.30 7.63
CA ILE A 79 0.83 12.75 7.85
C ILE A 79 2.26 13.06 8.32
N GLU A 80 2.82 12.23 9.19
CA GLU A 80 4.23 12.32 9.62
C GLU A 80 5.18 12.09 8.44
N GLU A 81 4.85 11.15 7.57
CA GLU A 81 5.58 10.88 6.34
C GLU A 81 5.60 12.09 5.41
N ILE A 82 4.47 12.76 5.17
CA ILE A 82 4.41 14.02 4.41
C ILE A 82 5.38 15.04 4.99
N MET A 83 5.35 15.23 6.30
CA MET A 83 6.20 16.22 6.96
C MET A 83 7.69 15.90 6.82
N LYS A 84 8.05 14.62 6.93
CA LYS A 84 9.42 14.12 6.74
C LYS A 84 9.84 14.20 5.26
N LYS A 85 8.99 13.72 4.35
CA LYS A 85 9.23 13.69 2.89
C LYS A 85 9.57 15.08 2.34
N TYR A 86 8.87 16.10 2.82
CA TYR A 86 9.00 17.47 2.32
C TYR A 86 9.73 18.44 3.27
N ASP A 87 10.32 17.94 4.34
CA ASP A 87 10.97 18.74 5.41
C ASP A 87 10.13 19.96 5.84
N ILE A 88 8.84 19.74 6.08
CA ILE A 88 7.87 20.78 6.41
C ILE A 88 7.28 20.56 7.80
N GLY A 89 7.23 21.62 8.62
CA GLY A 89 6.65 21.56 9.96
C GLY A 89 5.12 21.59 9.96
N LYS A 90 4.49 21.18 11.07
CA LYS A 90 3.01 21.13 11.26
C LYS A 90 2.31 22.42 10.87
N ARG A 91 2.79 23.54 11.40
CA ARG A 91 2.20 24.86 11.18
C ARG A 91 2.40 25.40 9.75
N PRO A 92 3.59 25.33 9.16
CA PRO A 92 3.79 25.63 7.75
C PRO A 92 2.93 24.77 6.82
N LEU A 93 2.80 23.45 7.06
CA LEU A 93 1.95 22.58 6.26
C LEU A 93 0.47 22.99 6.34
N SER A 94 -0.03 23.29 7.56
CA SER A 94 -1.41 23.80 7.72
C SER A 94 -1.64 25.09 6.91
N LYS A 95 -0.72 26.05 6.98
CA LYS A 95 -0.81 27.32 6.25
C LYS A 95 -0.70 27.16 4.74
N LEU A 96 0.18 26.24 4.30
CA LEU A 96 0.35 25.93 2.89
C LEU A 96 -0.93 25.38 2.28
N LEU A 97 -1.65 24.55 3.02
CA LEU A 97 -2.95 23.99 2.64
C LEU A 97 -4.11 24.99 2.76
N GLY A 98 -3.86 26.19 3.28
CA GLY A 98 -4.89 27.22 3.53
C GLY A 98 -5.78 26.89 4.73
N TRP A 99 -5.29 26.06 5.66
CA TRP A 99 -6.02 25.64 6.86
C TRP A 99 -5.60 26.44 8.10
N GLY A 100 -6.34 26.27 9.19
CA GLY A 100 -5.98 26.86 10.48
C GLY A 100 -4.66 26.31 11.02
N ASP A 101 -3.88 27.15 11.69
CA ASP A 101 -2.50 26.88 12.19
C ASP A 101 -2.33 25.58 12.97
N LEU A 102 -3.39 25.14 13.66
CA LEU A 102 -3.37 23.94 14.51
C LEU A 102 -4.00 22.71 13.86
N THR A 103 -4.44 22.78 12.61
CA THR A 103 -5.18 21.69 11.97
C THR A 103 -4.35 20.40 11.88
N ILE A 104 -3.13 20.47 11.35
CA ILE A 104 -2.22 19.31 11.29
C ILE A 104 -1.85 18.82 12.69
N THR A 105 -1.63 19.74 13.65
CA THR A 105 -1.34 19.36 15.04
C THR A 105 -2.45 18.50 15.62
N ARG A 106 -3.72 18.92 15.46
CA ARG A 106 -4.88 18.14 15.94
C ARG A 106 -4.97 16.76 15.29
N TYR A 107 -4.67 16.65 13.99
CA TYR A 107 -4.70 15.35 13.31
C TYR A 107 -3.62 14.40 13.83
N LEU A 108 -2.44 14.92 14.17
CA LEU A 108 -1.37 14.17 14.81
C LEU A 108 -1.68 13.80 16.28
N GLU A 109 -2.53 14.58 16.95
CA GLU A 109 -3.06 14.27 18.28
C GLU A 109 -4.25 13.28 18.24
N GLY A 110 -4.60 12.74 17.08
CA GLY A 110 -5.63 11.71 16.92
C GLY A 110 -6.96 12.18 16.36
N PHE A 111 -7.25 13.48 16.30
CA PHE A 111 -8.53 13.99 15.75
C PHE A 111 -8.72 13.58 14.29
N LEU A 112 -9.95 13.19 13.95
CA LEU A 112 -10.28 12.75 12.59
C LEU A 112 -10.38 13.94 11.63
N PRO A 113 -9.68 13.93 10.48
CA PRO A 113 -9.90 14.88 9.41
C PRO A 113 -11.28 14.66 8.77
N ASN A 114 -11.82 15.67 8.08
CA ASN A 114 -12.90 15.43 7.13
C ASN A 114 -12.34 14.74 5.86
N LYS A 115 -13.22 14.17 5.03
CA LYS A 115 -12.80 13.41 3.84
C LYS A 115 -12.01 14.28 2.85
N GLU A 116 -12.47 15.50 2.59
CA GLU A 116 -11.81 16.45 1.69
C GLU A 116 -10.36 16.75 2.10
N TYR A 117 -10.14 17.00 3.39
CA TYR A 117 -8.79 17.29 3.92
C TYR A 117 -7.90 16.05 3.91
N SER A 118 -8.48 14.89 4.20
CA SER A 118 -7.79 13.61 4.11
C SER A 118 -7.32 13.32 2.68
N ASP A 119 -8.21 13.49 1.70
CA ASP A 119 -7.90 13.21 0.30
C ASP A 119 -6.84 14.19 -0.24
N LYS A 120 -6.89 15.46 0.20
CA LYS A 120 -5.84 16.43 -0.15
C LYS A 120 -4.47 16.08 0.42
N LEU A 121 -4.42 15.56 1.65
CA LEU A 121 -3.18 15.06 2.24
C LEU A 121 -2.67 13.82 1.54
N LYS A 122 -3.55 12.88 1.17
CA LYS A 122 -3.18 11.71 0.38
C LYS A 122 -2.59 12.13 -0.97
N LEU A 123 -3.22 13.06 -1.65
CA LEU A 123 -2.76 13.56 -2.95
C LEU A 123 -1.33 14.11 -2.87
N ILE A 124 -1.00 14.96 -1.89
CA ILE A 124 0.36 15.48 -1.75
C ILE A 124 1.37 14.45 -1.20
N LEU A 125 0.90 13.40 -0.53
CA LEU A 125 1.75 12.29 -0.15
C LEU A 125 2.21 11.51 -1.38
N ASP A 126 1.28 11.25 -2.30
CA ASP A 126 1.48 10.40 -3.46
C ASP A 126 2.16 11.13 -4.62
N ASP A 127 1.89 12.41 -4.80
CA ASP A 127 2.35 13.19 -5.95
C ASP A 127 3.21 14.40 -5.53
N VAL A 128 4.49 14.35 -5.90
CA VAL A 128 5.48 15.41 -5.65
C VAL A 128 5.17 16.67 -6.47
N GLU A 129 4.58 16.51 -7.68
CA GLU A 129 4.20 17.64 -8.52
C GLU A 129 3.03 18.43 -7.91
N GLU A 130 2.06 17.74 -7.31
CA GLU A 130 0.97 18.38 -6.56
C GLU A 130 1.50 19.17 -5.38
N MET A 131 2.46 18.62 -4.63
CA MET A 131 3.10 19.35 -3.54
C MET A 131 3.89 20.56 -4.05
N LEU A 132 4.59 20.45 -5.18
CA LEU A 132 5.29 21.57 -5.80
C LEU A 132 4.31 22.67 -6.23
N SER A 133 3.25 22.29 -6.95
CA SER A 133 2.19 23.22 -7.39
C SER A 133 1.56 23.96 -6.21
N LEU A 134 1.26 23.25 -5.13
CA LEU A 134 0.73 23.81 -3.89
C LEU A 134 1.73 24.80 -3.25
N LEU A 135 3.01 24.44 -3.21
CA LEU A 135 4.09 25.25 -2.64
C LEU A 135 4.26 26.56 -3.41
N GLU A 136 4.25 26.51 -4.74
CA GLU A 136 4.38 27.69 -5.59
C GLU A 136 3.15 28.60 -5.50
N SER A 137 1.95 28.03 -5.55
CA SER A 137 0.68 28.77 -5.49
C SER A 137 0.48 29.49 -4.15
N ASN A 138 0.93 28.90 -3.06
CA ASN A 138 0.71 29.38 -1.69
C ASN A 138 1.98 29.88 -0.97
N LYS A 139 3.01 30.23 -1.75
CA LYS A 139 4.30 30.72 -1.23
C LYS A 139 4.16 31.84 -0.19
N GLY A 140 3.19 32.73 -0.38
CA GLY A 140 2.95 33.86 0.54
C GLY A 140 2.40 33.48 1.92
N ASN A 141 1.91 32.27 2.10
CA ASN A 141 1.29 31.79 3.34
C ASN A 141 2.30 31.25 4.36
N ILE A 142 3.53 30.98 3.92
CA ILE A 142 4.59 30.40 4.76
C ILE A 142 5.85 31.26 4.76
N SER A 143 6.73 31.04 5.73
CA SER A 143 7.99 31.77 5.80
C SER A 143 8.95 31.34 4.67
N ASN A 144 9.84 32.26 4.25
CA ASN A 144 10.88 31.94 3.26
C ASN A 144 11.75 30.75 3.69
N VAL A 145 12.00 30.58 4.99
CA VAL A 145 12.77 29.44 5.52
C VAL A 145 12.06 28.13 5.28
N ALA A 146 10.76 28.06 5.59
CA ALA A 146 9.96 26.87 5.34
C ALA A 146 9.84 26.59 3.84
N TYR A 147 9.58 27.62 3.02
CA TYR A 147 9.54 27.49 1.57
C TYR A 147 10.83 26.90 0.99
N ASN A 148 11.99 27.46 1.36
CA ASN A 148 13.27 27.01 0.83
C ASN A 148 13.61 25.57 1.24
N LYS A 149 13.34 25.21 2.50
CA LYS A 149 13.55 23.82 2.99
C LYS A 149 12.69 22.82 2.20
N THR A 150 11.40 23.11 2.06
CA THR A 150 10.48 22.24 1.32
C THR A 150 10.83 22.18 -0.16
N MET A 151 11.24 23.30 -0.77
CA MET A 151 11.71 23.33 -2.16
C MET A 151 13.00 22.49 -2.36
N GLU A 152 13.93 22.56 -1.42
CA GLU A 152 15.15 21.72 -1.46
C GLU A 152 14.81 20.23 -1.30
N ALA A 153 13.87 19.88 -0.41
CA ALA A 153 13.41 18.52 -0.27
C ALA A 153 12.76 18.00 -1.57
N ILE A 154 11.88 18.80 -2.19
CA ILE A 154 11.25 18.47 -3.48
C ILE A 154 12.31 18.31 -4.58
N LYS A 155 13.30 19.21 -4.66
CA LYS A 155 14.40 19.09 -5.63
C LYS A 155 15.22 17.82 -5.42
N LYS A 156 15.50 17.43 -4.17
CA LYS A 156 16.19 16.18 -3.86
C LYS A 156 15.36 14.97 -4.26
N LEU A 157 14.05 14.96 -3.98
CA LEU A 157 13.15 13.89 -4.42
C LEU A 157 13.17 13.76 -5.95
N LYS A 158 13.00 14.86 -6.67
CA LYS A 158 13.06 14.87 -8.14
C LYS A 158 14.46 14.50 -8.68
N SER A 159 15.55 14.91 -8.04
CA SER A 159 16.89 14.53 -8.46
C SER A 159 17.19 13.06 -8.18
N ASN A 160 16.67 12.51 -7.08
CA ASN A 160 16.77 11.08 -6.81
C ASN A 160 15.92 10.25 -7.78
N GLU A 161 14.72 10.73 -8.14
CA GLU A 161 13.93 10.14 -9.23
C GLU A 161 14.70 10.15 -10.55
N VAL A 162 15.31 11.27 -10.92
CA VAL A 162 16.12 11.40 -12.15
C VAL A 162 17.40 10.53 -12.09
N CYS A 163 18.02 10.36 -10.94
CA CYS A 163 19.21 9.49 -10.80
C CYS A 163 18.85 8.00 -10.78
N ILE A 164 17.67 7.62 -10.27
CA ILE A 164 17.19 6.25 -10.30
C ILE A 164 16.62 5.92 -11.69
N ASP A 165 15.93 6.87 -12.35
CA ASP A 165 15.37 6.70 -13.70
C ASP A 165 16.42 6.62 -14.81
N ALA A 166 17.62 7.14 -14.60
CA ALA A 166 18.68 7.13 -15.63
C ALA A 166 19.41 5.78 -15.75
N GLU A 167 19.29 4.89 -14.78
CA GLU A 167 20.06 3.62 -14.76
C GLU A 167 19.23 2.41 -15.21
N TYR A 168 17.91 2.39 -14.95
CA TYR A 168 17.05 1.23 -15.24
C TYR A 168 15.71 1.63 -15.85
N SER A 169 15.20 0.80 -16.79
CA SER A 169 13.84 0.95 -17.29
C SER A 169 12.83 0.77 -16.15
N LYS A 170 11.60 1.31 -16.33
CA LYS A 170 10.50 1.14 -15.35
C LYS A 170 10.25 -0.35 -15.07
N LEU A 171 10.29 -1.18 -16.08
CA LEU A 171 10.11 -2.62 -15.99
C LEU A 171 11.19 -3.26 -15.08
N ILE A 172 12.47 -2.91 -15.27
CA ILE A 172 13.57 -3.40 -14.42
C ILE A 172 13.41 -2.89 -12.98
N ARG A 173 12.97 -1.65 -12.78
CA ARG A 173 12.73 -1.12 -11.43
C ARG A 173 11.60 -1.86 -10.71
N VAL A 174 10.48 -2.15 -11.39
CA VAL A 174 9.40 -2.97 -10.82
C VAL A 174 9.90 -4.39 -10.52
N SER A 175 10.73 -4.97 -11.40
CA SER A 175 11.32 -6.29 -11.14
C SER A 175 12.21 -6.31 -9.91
N LYS A 176 13.07 -5.30 -9.74
CA LYS A 176 13.91 -5.14 -8.53
C LYS A 176 13.06 -4.94 -7.27
N TYR A 177 11.98 -4.16 -7.35
CA TYR A 177 11.04 -3.99 -6.23
C TYR A 177 10.43 -5.34 -5.79
N ILE A 178 9.95 -6.16 -6.73
CA ILE A 178 9.44 -7.50 -6.43
C ILE A 178 10.51 -8.36 -5.75
N ILE A 179 11.73 -8.35 -6.28
CA ILE A 179 12.85 -9.14 -5.74
C ILE A 179 13.21 -8.68 -4.32
N SER A 180 13.26 -7.36 -4.05
CA SER A 180 13.59 -6.81 -2.72
C SER A 180 12.54 -7.16 -1.64
N LYS A 181 11.29 -7.40 -2.04
CA LYS A 181 10.19 -7.80 -1.15
C LYS A 181 10.09 -9.33 -0.96
N MET A 182 10.77 -10.10 -1.80
CA MET A 182 10.74 -11.57 -1.76
C MET A 182 12.14 -12.12 -1.48
N TYR A 183 12.25 -13.08 -0.55
CA TYR A 183 13.56 -13.64 -0.17
C TYR A 183 14.17 -14.55 -1.23
N ASP A 184 13.33 -15.16 -2.09
CA ASP A 184 13.78 -16.18 -3.04
C ASP A 184 12.80 -16.27 -4.22
N VAL A 185 12.98 -15.43 -5.23
CA VAL A 185 12.16 -15.43 -6.45
C VAL A 185 12.97 -15.92 -7.64
N THR A 186 12.49 -16.97 -8.33
CA THR A 186 13.15 -17.44 -9.56
C THR A 186 12.87 -16.49 -10.72
N PRO A 187 13.77 -16.40 -11.74
CA PRO A 187 13.52 -15.58 -12.94
C PRO A 187 12.17 -15.90 -13.61
N LEU A 188 11.76 -17.17 -13.62
CA LEU A 188 10.49 -17.57 -14.24
C LEU A 188 9.27 -17.15 -13.41
N ALA A 189 9.33 -17.23 -12.07
CA ALA A 189 8.28 -16.73 -11.18
C ALA A 189 8.15 -15.21 -11.29
N LEU A 190 9.28 -14.50 -11.33
CA LEU A 190 9.32 -13.04 -11.50
C LEU A 190 8.56 -12.58 -12.75
N GLN A 191 8.69 -13.28 -13.88
CA GLN A 191 7.95 -12.98 -15.10
C GLN A 191 6.43 -13.02 -14.90
N LYS A 192 5.93 -14.00 -14.14
CA LYS A 192 4.50 -14.13 -13.85
C LYS A 192 4.00 -13.05 -12.90
N LEU A 193 4.81 -12.70 -11.91
CA LEU A 193 4.47 -11.60 -11.00
C LEU A 193 4.45 -10.24 -11.73
N LEU A 194 5.36 -10.01 -12.66
CA LEU A 194 5.35 -8.81 -13.51
C LEU A 194 4.11 -8.75 -14.41
N TYR A 195 3.75 -9.87 -15.03
CA TYR A 195 2.54 -9.98 -15.84
C TYR A 195 1.28 -9.63 -15.03
N TYR A 196 1.13 -10.21 -13.84
CA TYR A 196 0.00 -9.88 -12.95
C TYR A 196 0.05 -8.44 -12.45
N SER A 197 1.24 -7.90 -12.15
CA SER A 197 1.40 -6.50 -11.72
C SER A 197 0.94 -5.51 -12.79
N GLN A 198 1.35 -5.70 -14.05
CA GLN A 198 0.88 -4.90 -15.19
C GLN A 198 -0.63 -5.00 -15.36
N ALA A 199 -1.16 -6.23 -15.32
CA ALA A 199 -2.58 -6.49 -15.57
C ALA A 199 -3.48 -5.88 -14.50
N PHE A 200 -3.16 -6.06 -13.21
CA PHE A 200 -3.94 -5.48 -12.12
C PHE A 200 -3.75 -3.98 -12.02
N TYR A 201 -2.56 -3.45 -12.29
CA TYR A 201 -2.36 -2.00 -12.30
C TYR A 201 -3.24 -1.34 -13.37
N ASN A 202 -3.28 -1.89 -14.58
CA ASN A 202 -4.18 -1.38 -15.63
C ASN A 202 -5.65 -1.52 -15.25
N MET A 203 -6.04 -2.63 -14.62
CA MET A 203 -7.42 -2.87 -14.18
C MET A 203 -7.91 -1.81 -13.18
N PHE A 204 -7.03 -1.30 -12.28
CA PHE A 204 -7.39 -0.29 -11.29
C PHE A 204 -7.27 1.14 -11.80
N THR A 205 -6.31 1.43 -12.68
CA THR A 205 -5.93 2.80 -13.04
C THR A 205 -6.23 3.18 -14.49
N GLU A 206 -6.55 2.20 -15.33
CA GLU A 206 -6.66 2.32 -16.81
C GLU A 206 -5.36 2.80 -17.48
N LYS A 207 -4.21 2.74 -16.76
CA LYS A 207 -2.87 3.09 -17.26
C LYS A 207 -1.98 1.86 -17.26
N ASN A 208 -0.93 1.88 -18.06
CA ASN A 208 0.12 0.85 -18.00
C ASN A 208 1.07 1.13 -16.84
N LEU A 209 1.51 0.09 -16.14
CA LEU A 209 2.58 0.18 -15.14
C LEU A 209 3.93 0.41 -15.82
N PHE A 210 4.13 -0.24 -16.97
CA PHE A 210 5.26 -0.05 -17.88
C PHE A 210 4.83 -0.31 -19.33
N GLU A 211 5.61 0.22 -20.30
CA GLU A 211 5.22 0.18 -21.71
C GLU A 211 5.78 -1.01 -22.49
N ASP A 212 6.56 -1.86 -21.87
CA ASP A 212 7.20 -3.01 -22.47
C ASP A 212 6.19 -4.05 -22.96
N ASP A 213 6.55 -4.72 -24.05
CA ASP A 213 5.73 -5.77 -24.62
C ASP A 213 5.98 -7.12 -23.95
N CYS A 214 4.89 -7.86 -23.72
CA CYS A 214 4.91 -9.20 -23.15
C CYS A 214 4.83 -10.25 -24.26
N GLU A 215 5.74 -11.23 -24.25
CA GLU A 215 5.77 -12.32 -25.23
C GLU A 215 5.13 -13.60 -24.70
N ALA A 216 4.44 -14.34 -25.58
CA ALA A 216 3.76 -15.61 -25.28
C ALA A 216 4.71 -16.80 -25.42
N TRP A 217 5.63 -16.98 -24.45
CA TRP A 217 6.57 -18.11 -24.45
C TRP A 217 5.91 -19.42 -23.98
N VAL A 218 6.63 -20.53 -24.16
CA VAL A 218 6.17 -21.88 -23.77
C VAL A 218 5.79 -21.94 -22.29
N TYR A 219 6.57 -21.30 -21.42
CA TYR A 219 6.31 -21.27 -19.98
C TYR A 219 5.52 -20.04 -19.53
N GLY A 220 4.63 -19.52 -20.38
CA GLY A 220 3.76 -18.40 -20.07
C GLY A 220 4.33 -17.02 -20.47
N PRO A 221 3.68 -15.93 -20.06
CA PRO A 221 4.07 -14.57 -20.39
C PRO A 221 5.49 -14.21 -19.94
N VAL A 222 6.27 -13.53 -20.82
CA VAL A 222 7.67 -13.14 -20.57
C VAL A 222 7.93 -11.73 -21.09
N TYR A 223 8.56 -10.90 -20.29
CA TYR A 223 9.17 -9.63 -20.68
C TYR A 223 10.64 -9.87 -21.00
N ARG A 224 11.03 -9.69 -22.27
CA ARG A 224 12.35 -10.05 -22.77
C ARG A 224 13.49 -9.33 -22.05
N GLU A 225 13.35 -8.04 -21.78
CA GLU A 225 14.37 -7.26 -21.07
C GLU A 225 14.69 -7.86 -19.69
N VAL A 226 13.67 -8.22 -18.92
CA VAL A 226 13.84 -8.88 -17.59
C VAL A 226 14.44 -10.27 -17.73
N TYR A 227 14.05 -11.02 -18.78
CA TYR A 227 14.65 -12.31 -19.05
C TYR A 227 16.16 -12.18 -19.32
N ASP A 228 16.56 -11.27 -20.20
CA ASP A 228 17.96 -11.04 -20.56
C ASP A 228 18.76 -10.54 -19.37
N TYR A 229 18.15 -9.74 -18.49
CA TYR A 229 18.80 -9.18 -17.30
C TYR A 229 19.08 -10.25 -16.22
N TYR A 230 18.16 -11.21 -16.02
CA TYR A 230 18.27 -12.22 -14.95
C TYR A 230 18.52 -13.64 -15.43
N ARG A 231 18.72 -13.90 -16.71
CA ARG A 231 18.88 -15.28 -17.28
C ARG A 231 20.01 -16.09 -16.66
N ASP A 232 21.08 -15.42 -16.19
CA ASP A 232 22.25 -16.09 -15.62
C ASP A 232 21.97 -16.74 -14.25
N TYR A 233 20.89 -16.33 -13.60
CA TYR A 233 20.40 -16.99 -12.39
C TYR A 233 19.79 -18.36 -12.68
N LYS A 234 19.36 -18.63 -13.93
CA LYS A 234 18.72 -19.90 -14.35
C LYS A 234 17.49 -20.23 -13.48
N GLY A 235 17.53 -21.34 -12.73
CA GLY A 235 16.49 -21.73 -11.78
C GLY A 235 16.77 -21.36 -10.33
N ARG A 236 17.86 -20.64 -10.05
CA ARG A 236 18.19 -20.18 -8.69
C ARG A 236 17.37 -18.94 -8.34
N GLY A 237 17.08 -18.79 -7.05
CA GLY A 237 16.44 -17.57 -6.56
C GLY A 237 17.32 -16.35 -6.70
N ILE A 238 16.68 -15.21 -6.95
CA ILE A 238 17.30 -13.90 -6.99
C ILE A 238 16.99 -13.22 -5.67
N SER A 239 17.98 -12.63 -5.04
CA SER A 239 17.81 -11.79 -3.85
C SER A 239 18.53 -10.46 -4.05
N LEU A 240 17.93 -9.38 -3.61
CA LEU A 240 18.51 -8.04 -3.57
C LEU A 240 18.31 -7.49 -2.17
N ASP A 241 19.34 -6.82 -1.67
CA ASP A 241 19.31 -6.17 -0.34
C ASP A 241 19.19 -4.63 -0.49
N ASP A 242 18.45 -4.21 -1.52
CA ASP A 242 18.23 -2.80 -1.83
C ASP A 242 16.83 -2.37 -1.40
N ASP A 243 16.69 -1.21 -0.77
CA ASP A 243 15.39 -0.57 -0.49
C ASP A 243 14.89 0.14 -1.77
N ILE A 244 14.24 -0.61 -2.64
CA ILE A 244 13.68 -0.10 -3.90
C ILE A 244 12.27 0.45 -3.64
N ARG A 245 11.96 1.60 -4.23
CA ARG A 245 10.63 2.20 -4.21
C ARG A 245 10.10 2.36 -5.64
N LEU A 246 8.77 2.33 -5.75
CA LEU A 246 8.08 2.65 -7.01
C LEU A 246 7.67 4.13 -7.02
N ASP A 247 7.15 4.61 -8.16
CA ASP A 247 6.92 6.04 -8.37
C ASP A 247 5.81 6.60 -7.49
N ASN A 248 4.83 5.76 -7.14
CA ASN A 248 3.72 6.19 -6.30
C ASN A 248 3.12 5.04 -5.50
N TYR A 249 2.32 5.41 -4.50
CA TYR A 249 1.65 4.50 -3.59
C TYR A 249 0.76 3.45 -4.30
N ILE A 250 0.05 3.83 -5.37
CA ILE A 250 -0.86 2.89 -6.07
C ILE A 250 -0.05 1.77 -6.73
N GLU A 251 1.09 2.10 -7.33
CA GLU A 251 2.00 1.10 -7.90
C GLU A 251 2.47 0.12 -6.83
N GLU A 252 2.95 0.62 -5.69
CA GLU A 252 3.40 -0.22 -4.58
C GLU A 252 2.27 -1.11 -4.05
N GLN A 253 1.07 -0.56 -3.83
CA GLN A 253 -0.07 -1.34 -3.33
C GLN A 253 -0.52 -2.45 -4.27
N VAL A 254 -0.53 -2.19 -5.58
CA VAL A 254 -0.86 -3.22 -6.57
C VAL A 254 0.20 -4.31 -6.59
N VAL A 255 1.48 -3.93 -6.66
CA VAL A 255 2.59 -4.90 -6.72
C VAL A 255 2.67 -5.70 -5.42
N ASP A 256 2.54 -5.06 -4.25
CA ASP A 256 2.51 -5.73 -2.95
C ASP A 256 1.34 -6.73 -2.84
N SER A 257 0.17 -6.38 -3.39
CA SER A 257 -0.98 -7.30 -3.43
C SER A 257 -0.72 -8.49 -4.34
N VAL A 258 -0.06 -8.28 -5.49
CA VAL A 258 0.37 -9.37 -6.37
C VAL A 258 1.39 -10.26 -5.67
N ILE A 259 2.40 -9.70 -5.02
CA ILE A 259 3.37 -10.46 -4.22
C ILE A 259 2.66 -11.28 -3.14
N LYS A 260 1.74 -10.67 -2.41
CA LYS A 260 1.00 -11.32 -1.31
C LYS A 260 0.14 -12.48 -1.77
N TYR A 261 -0.56 -12.35 -2.91
CA TYR A 261 -1.58 -13.31 -3.33
C TYR A 261 -1.13 -14.26 -4.44
N PHE A 262 -0.09 -13.92 -5.20
CA PHE A 262 0.51 -14.79 -6.21
C PHE A 262 1.92 -15.25 -5.83
N GLY A 263 2.71 -14.44 -5.13
CA GLY A 263 4.07 -14.79 -4.71
C GLY A 263 4.15 -15.95 -3.71
N CYS A 264 3.02 -16.35 -3.11
CA CYS A 264 2.94 -17.53 -2.23
C CYS A 264 2.95 -18.87 -3.00
N TYR A 265 2.76 -18.86 -4.32
CA TYR A 265 2.75 -20.08 -5.13
C TYR A 265 4.12 -20.38 -5.71
N ASN A 266 4.40 -21.67 -5.89
CA ASN A 266 5.62 -22.08 -6.57
C ASN A 266 5.55 -21.77 -8.09
N THR A 267 6.72 -21.75 -8.73
CA THR A 267 6.86 -21.36 -10.13
C THR A 267 5.98 -22.19 -11.08
N SER A 268 5.84 -23.50 -10.86
CA SER A 268 5.03 -24.37 -11.75
C SER A 268 3.53 -24.03 -11.67
N ILE A 269 3.03 -23.73 -10.49
CA ILE A 269 1.64 -23.28 -10.30
C ILE A 269 1.41 -21.94 -11.01
N LEU A 270 2.32 -20.97 -10.85
CA LEU A 270 2.22 -19.68 -11.54
C LEU A 270 2.22 -19.82 -13.07
N VAL A 271 3.05 -20.72 -13.61
CA VAL A 271 3.03 -21.05 -15.04
C VAL A 271 1.66 -21.63 -15.44
N SER A 272 1.17 -22.64 -14.71
CA SER A 272 -0.13 -23.27 -15.00
C SER A 272 -1.29 -22.26 -14.90
N MET A 273 -1.26 -21.32 -13.94
CA MET A 273 -2.26 -20.26 -13.83
C MET A 273 -2.31 -19.40 -15.10
N THR A 274 -1.15 -18.94 -15.58
CA THR A 274 -1.10 -18.10 -16.80
C THR A 274 -1.51 -18.86 -18.06
N HIS A 275 -1.34 -20.19 -18.10
CA HIS A 275 -1.79 -21.04 -19.20
C HIS A 275 -3.31 -21.22 -19.25
N LEU A 276 -4.03 -20.95 -18.16
CA LEU A 276 -5.49 -20.94 -18.14
C LEU A 276 -6.10 -19.64 -18.66
N GLU A 277 -5.29 -18.61 -18.91
CA GLU A 277 -5.76 -17.28 -19.23
C GLU A 277 -5.82 -17.01 -20.73
N LYS A 278 -6.94 -16.41 -21.16
CA LYS A 278 -7.22 -16.10 -22.57
C LYS A 278 -6.09 -15.31 -23.26
N PRO A 279 -5.45 -14.29 -22.65
CA PRO A 279 -4.38 -13.52 -23.32
C PRO A 279 -3.23 -14.39 -23.83
N TRP A 280 -2.75 -15.31 -23.00
CA TRP A 280 -1.68 -16.22 -23.40
C TRP A 280 -2.17 -17.24 -24.42
N ILE A 281 -3.34 -17.88 -24.20
CA ILE A 281 -3.93 -18.88 -25.08
C ILE A 281 -4.15 -18.30 -26.48
N PHE A 282 -4.77 -17.13 -26.59
CA PHE A 282 -5.10 -16.52 -27.89
C PHE A 282 -3.84 -16.08 -28.64
N SER A 283 -2.84 -15.56 -27.93
CA SER A 283 -1.58 -15.15 -28.58
C SER A 283 -0.79 -16.36 -29.10
N ARG A 284 -1.01 -17.55 -28.54
CA ARG A 284 -0.41 -18.80 -29.02
C ARG A 284 -1.27 -19.58 -30.01
N ASN A 285 -2.42 -19.06 -30.41
CA ASN A 285 -3.32 -19.77 -31.32
C ASN A 285 -2.58 -20.20 -32.61
N GLY A 286 -2.72 -21.49 -32.95
CA GLY A 286 -2.04 -22.13 -34.08
C GLY A 286 -0.62 -22.62 -33.79
N LEU A 287 -0.17 -22.63 -32.53
CA LEU A 287 1.10 -23.20 -32.11
C LEU A 287 0.87 -24.43 -31.23
N ASP A 288 1.77 -25.41 -31.35
CA ASP A 288 1.81 -26.53 -30.41
C ASP A 288 2.23 -26.07 -29.00
N ASP A 289 1.81 -26.81 -27.95
CA ASP A 289 2.06 -26.44 -26.55
C ASP A 289 3.56 -26.22 -26.26
N ASN A 290 4.44 -27.05 -26.83
CA ASN A 290 5.89 -27.00 -26.66
C ASN A 290 6.62 -26.18 -27.72
N GLN A 291 5.91 -25.56 -28.64
CA GLN A 291 6.51 -24.78 -29.71
C GLN A 291 7.01 -23.44 -29.17
N ALA A 292 8.29 -23.10 -29.41
CA ALA A 292 8.83 -21.80 -29.04
C ALA A 292 8.09 -20.67 -29.77
N SER A 293 7.85 -19.56 -29.09
CA SER A 293 7.15 -18.41 -29.63
C SER A 293 7.71 -17.12 -29.04
N ASN A 294 7.76 -16.09 -29.85
CA ASN A 294 8.03 -14.71 -29.48
C ASN A 294 6.85 -13.78 -29.88
N LYS A 295 5.66 -14.36 -30.11
CA LYS A 295 4.46 -13.58 -30.40
C LYS A 295 4.14 -12.68 -29.22
N ILE A 296 3.82 -11.42 -29.49
CA ILE A 296 3.42 -10.46 -28.46
C ILE A 296 2.02 -10.79 -27.97
N ILE A 297 1.85 -10.74 -26.65
CA ILE A 297 0.54 -10.70 -26.00
C ILE A 297 0.09 -9.23 -26.02
N GLU A 298 -0.79 -8.90 -26.94
CA GLU A 298 -1.26 -7.53 -27.09
C GLU A 298 -1.86 -6.98 -25.79
N LYS A 299 -1.47 -5.78 -25.39
CA LYS A 299 -1.92 -5.14 -24.15
C LYS A 299 -3.46 -5.08 -24.05
N TYR A 300 -4.14 -4.86 -25.18
CA TYR A 300 -5.61 -4.82 -25.20
C TYR A 300 -6.24 -6.17 -24.82
N LEU A 301 -5.59 -7.32 -25.14
CA LEU A 301 -6.08 -8.64 -24.75
C LEU A 301 -5.94 -8.83 -23.23
N ILE A 302 -4.83 -8.39 -22.66
CA ILE A 302 -4.62 -8.42 -21.19
C ILE A 302 -5.67 -7.54 -20.53
N ASN A 303 -5.80 -6.29 -20.97
CA ASN A 303 -6.68 -5.31 -20.36
C ASN A 303 -8.16 -5.71 -20.45
N SER A 304 -8.61 -6.20 -21.61
CA SER A 304 -10.00 -6.68 -21.77
C SER A 304 -10.30 -7.91 -20.92
N TYR A 305 -9.37 -8.84 -20.84
CA TYR A 305 -9.51 -10.03 -20.00
C TYR A 305 -9.58 -9.68 -18.52
N PHE A 306 -8.68 -8.81 -18.03
CA PHE A 306 -8.70 -8.41 -16.62
C PHE A 306 -9.88 -7.51 -16.25
N LYS A 307 -10.51 -6.84 -17.22
CA LYS A 307 -11.80 -6.20 -17.03
C LYS A 307 -12.92 -7.23 -16.78
N GLU A 308 -12.95 -8.34 -17.56
CA GLU A 308 -13.87 -9.47 -17.30
C GLU A 308 -13.59 -10.08 -15.89
N VAL A 309 -12.33 -10.21 -15.51
CA VAL A 309 -11.92 -10.69 -14.17
C VAL A 309 -12.42 -9.74 -13.08
N LYS A 310 -12.26 -8.42 -13.25
CA LYS A 310 -12.76 -7.40 -12.32
C LYS A 310 -14.26 -7.58 -12.05
N ASP A 311 -15.04 -7.68 -13.13
CA ASP A 311 -16.50 -7.81 -13.04
C ASP A 311 -16.91 -9.15 -12.42
N LYS A 312 -16.26 -10.25 -12.84
CA LYS A 312 -16.60 -11.61 -12.37
C LYS A 312 -16.35 -11.79 -10.87
N TYR A 313 -15.24 -11.25 -10.35
CA TYR A 313 -14.83 -11.41 -8.94
C TYR A 313 -15.19 -10.19 -8.08
N ASN A 314 -15.89 -9.20 -8.67
CA ASN A 314 -16.25 -7.94 -8.01
C ASN A 314 -15.04 -7.28 -7.31
N ILE A 315 -13.93 -7.16 -8.05
CA ILE A 315 -12.67 -6.60 -7.52
C ILE A 315 -12.82 -5.08 -7.43
N ILE A 316 -12.96 -4.56 -6.22
CA ILE A 316 -13.07 -3.13 -5.93
C ILE A 316 -11.77 -2.62 -5.30
N ASN A 317 -11.15 -3.43 -4.43
CA ASN A 317 -9.95 -3.08 -3.68
C ASN A 317 -8.81 -4.05 -4.01
N PHE A 318 -7.58 -3.64 -3.73
CA PHE A 318 -6.38 -4.47 -3.95
C PHE A 318 -6.44 -5.83 -3.22
N VAL A 319 -7.13 -5.88 -2.06
CA VAL A 319 -7.30 -7.13 -1.28
C VAL A 319 -8.17 -8.15 -2.01
N ASP A 320 -9.08 -7.71 -2.88
CA ASP A 320 -10.01 -8.60 -3.59
C ASP A 320 -9.32 -9.45 -4.68
N ILE A 321 -8.08 -9.07 -5.08
CA ILE A 321 -7.20 -9.88 -5.95
C ILE A 321 -7.08 -11.32 -5.45
N LYS A 322 -7.15 -11.53 -4.13
CA LYS A 322 -7.08 -12.85 -3.50
C LYS A 322 -8.11 -13.85 -4.04
N ASP A 323 -9.31 -13.37 -4.39
CA ASP A 323 -10.40 -14.27 -4.79
C ASP A 323 -10.16 -14.82 -6.20
N TYR A 324 -9.62 -14.01 -7.10
CA TYR A 324 -9.15 -14.47 -8.41
C TYR A 324 -7.97 -15.43 -8.29
N SER A 325 -6.96 -15.08 -7.50
CA SER A 325 -5.79 -15.92 -7.28
C SER A 325 -6.15 -17.31 -6.73
N LYS A 326 -7.06 -17.37 -5.74
CA LYS A 326 -7.56 -18.63 -5.18
C LYS A 326 -8.32 -19.47 -6.20
N ASP A 327 -9.20 -18.85 -7.01
CA ASP A 327 -9.96 -19.58 -8.03
C ASP A 327 -9.03 -20.19 -9.08
N LEU A 328 -8.01 -19.44 -9.54
CA LEU A 328 -6.98 -19.98 -10.43
C LEU A 328 -6.22 -21.15 -9.81
N PHE A 329 -5.82 -21.02 -8.55
CA PHE A 329 -5.14 -22.09 -7.84
C PHE A 329 -5.98 -23.37 -7.80
N PHE A 330 -7.24 -23.27 -7.44
CA PHE A 330 -8.13 -24.44 -7.42
C PHE A 330 -8.33 -25.07 -8.80
N LYS A 331 -8.33 -24.28 -9.88
CA LYS A 331 -8.40 -24.79 -11.26
C LYS A 331 -7.11 -25.49 -11.71
N VAL A 332 -5.97 -25.14 -11.14
CA VAL A 332 -4.69 -25.77 -11.46
C VAL A 332 -4.53 -27.11 -10.76
N ILE A 333 -5.08 -27.27 -9.54
CA ILE A 333 -4.88 -28.50 -8.73
C ILE A 333 -6.01 -29.53 -8.87
N ASN A 334 -7.14 -29.17 -9.48
CA ASN A 334 -8.27 -30.07 -9.77
C ASN A 334 -8.35 -30.41 -11.26
#